data_05ea773f849ab069aa55458ebf351686
#
_entry.id   05ea773f849ab069aa55458ebf351686
#
_cell.length_a   1.000
_cell.length_b   1.000
_cell.length_c   1.000
_cell.angle_alpha   90.00
_cell.angle_beta   90.00
_cell.angle_gamma   90.00
#
_symmetry.space_group_name_H-M   'P 1'
#
loop_
_entity.id
_entity.type
_entity.pdbx_description
1 polymer ?
#
loop_
_entity_poly.entity_id
_entity_poly.type
_entity_poly.pdbx_seq_one_letter_code
_entity_poly.pdbx_strand_id
1 'polypeptide(L)'
;MSRRPSPRAFTLIELLTVITIIGILVSITFGVTRGVKQRAAVQQARTELAVVSQSLEDYRRLYSDYPQLTIEDTKDAQKEVQLLKALIGLRGPTNDSVIKGKTFLDTANFSVATVNAPEIQIDPYDAAANGAVLIDPWDRPYHYYYFNEANRRGYLLYSSGPDGEDIAPTGLKQLNETSPENTDNIYANR
;
A
#
# COMPACT_ATOMS: atom_id res chain seq x y z
N MET A 1 -39.19 -41.52 48.16
CA MET A 1 -37.70 -41.62 48.03
C MET A 1 -37.28 -41.24 46.65
N SER A 2 -36.73 -40.08 46.51
CA SER A 2 -36.22 -39.53 45.18
C SER A 2 -34.80 -40.00 45.02
N ARG A 3 -34.50 -40.79 43.98
CA ARG A 3 -33.11 -41.15 43.60
C ARG A 3 -32.47 -39.98 42.88
N ARG A 4 -31.45 -39.37 43.47
CA ARG A 4 -30.63 -38.43 42.82
C ARG A 4 -29.81 -39.14 41.73
N PRO A 5 -29.79 -38.64 40.47
CA PRO A 5 -28.95 -39.22 39.44
C PRO A 5 -27.47 -39.02 39.82
N SER A 6 -26.68 -40.09 39.73
CA SER A 6 -25.22 -40.02 39.95
C SER A 6 -24.57 -39.16 38.87
N PRO A 7 -23.64 -38.25 39.22
CA PRO A 7 -22.90 -37.51 38.24
C PRO A 7 -22.06 -38.47 37.38
N ARG A 8 -22.18 -38.39 36.06
CA ARG A 8 -21.31 -39.12 35.13
C ARG A 8 -19.92 -38.51 35.21
N ALA A 9 -18.93 -39.25 35.64
CA ALA A 9 -17.55 -38.83 35.62
C ALA A 9 -16.99 -38.97 34.22
N PHE A 10 -16.26 -37.94 33.76
CA PHE A 10 -15.57 -37.97 32.48
C PHE A 10 -14.41 -38.97 32.51
N THR A 11 -14.26 -39.76 31.47
CA THR A 11 -13.13 -40.69 31.36
C THR A 11 -11.87 -39.95 30.84
N LEU A 12 -10.71 -40.42 31.28
CA LEU A 12 -9.42 -39.83 30.87
C LEU A 12 -9.25 -39.93 29.34
N ILE A 13 -9.78 -40.99 28.72
CA ILE A 13 -9.72 -41.19 27.26
C ILE A 13 -10.61 -40.21 26.49
N GLU A 14 -11.79 -39.85 27.03
CA GLU A 14 -12.64 -38.81 26.41
C GLU A 14 -11.94 -37.45 26.38
N LEU A 15 -11.25 -37.08 27.48
CA LEU A 15 -10.50 -35.84 27.50
C LEU A 15 -9.33 -35.89 26.53
N LEU A 16 -8.60 -37.02 26.48
CA LEU A 16 -7.46 -37.16 25.58
C LEU A 16 -7.85 -37.06 24.09
N THR A 17 -8.97 -37.71 23.71
CA THR A 17 -9.45 -37.64 22.32
C THR A 17 -9.89 -36.24 21.94
N VAL A 18 -10.54 -35.50 22.83
CA VAL A 18 -10.96 -34.11 22.56
C VAL A 18 -9.75 -33.17 22.34
N ILE A 19 -8.76 -33.24 23.25
CA ILE A 19 -7.56 -32.38 23.09
C ILE A 19 -6.74 -32.74 21.83
N THR A 20 -6.73 -34.02 21.45
CA THR A 20 -6.05 -34.46 20.20
C THR A 20 -6.75 -33.89 18.98
N ILE A 21 -8.08 -33.95 18.92
CA ILE A 21 -8.86 -33.39 17.80
C ILE A 21 -8.67 -31.85 17.72
N ILE A 22 -8.75 -31.17 18.88
CA ILE A 22 -8.53 -29.72 18.94
C ILE A 22 -7.11 -29.39 18.47
N GLY A 23 -6.10 -30.15 18.90
CA GLY A 23 -4.70 -29.96 18.48
C GLY A 23 -4.53 -30.08 16.96
N ILE A 24 -5.18 -31.05 16.33
CA ILE A 24 -5.14 -31.19 14.85
C ILE A 24 -5.83 -30.02 14.16
N LEU A 25 -7.02 -29.63 14.61
CA LEU A 25 -7.76 -28.51 14.02
C LEU A 25 -7.00 -27.19 14.14
N VAL A 26 -6.42 -26.92 15.29
CA VAL A 26 -5.58 -25.73 15.54
C VAL A 26 -4.37 -25.73 14.60
N SER A 27 -3.68 -26.87 14.43
CA SER A 27 -2.51 -26.97 13.56
C SER A 27 -2.83 -26.63 12.10
N ILE A 28 -3.97 -27.09 11.59
CA ILE A 28 -4.43 -26.79 10.22
C ILE A 28 -4.76 -25.31 10.08
N THR A 29 -5.39 -24.70 11.08
CA THR A 29 -5.81 -23.30 11.06
C THR A 29 -4.60 -22.35 11.01
N PHE A 30 -3.55 -22.63 11.78
CA PHE A 30 -2.34 -21.79 11.80
C PHE A 30 -1.52 -21.87 10.51
N GLY A 31 -1.53 -23.01 9.80
CA GLY A 31 -0.75 -23.18 8.57
C GLY A 31 -1.29 -22.38 7.38
N VAL A 32 -2.60 -22.19 7.29
CA VAL A 32 -3.26 -21.56 6.13
C VAL A 32 -3.27 -20.03 6.19
N THR A 33 -3.23 -19.43 7.39
CA THR A 33 -3.49 -18.00 7.59
C THR A 33 -2.41 -17.07 7.01
N ARG A 34 -1.14 -17.47 6.99
CA ARG A 34 -0.04 -16.62 6.48
C ARG A 34 -0.12 -16.41 4.97
N GLY A 35 -0.34 -17.49 4.21
CA GLY A 35 -0.42 -17.39 2.74
C GLY A 35 -1.65 -16.61 2.26
N VAL A 36 -2.78 -16.71 2.97
CA VAL A 36 -4.01 -15.97 2.63
C VAL A 36 -3.84 -14.48 2.91
N LYS A 37 -3.25 -14.09 4.04
CA LYS A 37 -2.99 -12.68 4.37
C LYS A 37 -2.07 -12.01 3.33
N GLN A 38 -1.00 -12.69 2.91
CA GLN A 38 -0.09 -12.14 1.90
C GLN A 38 -0.77 -11.96 0.55
N ARG A 39 -1.58 -12.94 0.11
CA ARG A 39 -2.36 -12.81 -1.12
C ARG A 39 -3.37 -11.66 -1.04
N ALA A 40 -4.04 -11.50 0.10
CA ALA A 40 -4.98 -10.40 0.33
C ALA A 40 -4.25 -9.05 0.26
N ALA A 41 -3.09 -8.90 0.89
CA ALA A 41 -2.27 -7.70 0.84
C ALA A 41 -1.84 -7.34 -0.60
N VAL A 42 -1.40 -8.33 -1.39
CA VAL A 42 -1.06 -8.13 -2.82
C VAL A 42 -2.27 -7.64 -3.62
N GLN A 43 -3.46 -8.22 -3.40
CA GLN A 43 -4.68 -7.77 -4.11
C GLN A 43 -5.11 -6.38 -3.67
N GLN A 44 -4.97 -6.06 -2.37
CA GLN A 44 -5.23 -4.72 -1.86
C GLN A 44 -4.29 -3.71 -2.53
N ALA A 45 -2.98 -3.93 -2.53
CA ALA A 45 -2.00 -3.06 -3.18
C ALA A 45 -2.32 -2.84 -4.67
N ARG A 46 -2.71 -3.89 -5.40
CA ARG A 46 -3.13 -3.76 -6.81
C ARG A 46 -4.37 -2.89 -6.97
N THR A 47 -5.34 -3.04 -6.10
CA THR A 47 -6.58 -2.23 -6.14
C THR A 47 -6.26 -0.77 -5.83
N GLU A 48 -5.47 -0.51 -4.82
CA GLU A 48 -5.05 0.84 -4.43
C GLU A 48 -4.24 1.51 -5.55
N LEU A 49 -3.26 0.81 -6.13
CA LEU A 49 -2.49 1.29 -7.27
C LEU A 49 -3.37 1.61 -8.49
N ALA A 50 -4.39 0.80 -8.77
CA ALA A 50 -5.33 1.07 -9.86
C ALA A 50 -6.15 2.34 -9.61
N VAL A 51 -6.59 2.59 -8.38
CA VAL A 51 -7.32 3.82 -7.99
C VAL A 51 -6.42 5.04 -8.09
N VAL A 52 -5.17 4.96 -7.60
CA VAL A 52 -4.20 6.06 -7.73
C VAL A 52 -3.86 6.32 -9.20
N SER A 53 -3.68 5.28 -10.01
CA SER A 53 -3.48 5.39 -11.45
C SER A 53 -4.64 6.11 -12.15
N GLN A 54 -5.89 5.76 -11.82
CA GLN A 54 -7.07 6.44 -12.35
C GLN A 54 -7.10 7.91 -11.93
N SER A 55 -6.75 8.23 -10.70
CA SER A 55 -6.66 9.59 -10.19
C SER A 55 -5.59 10.41 -10.92
N LEU A 56 -4.47 9.79 -11.29
CA LEU A 56 -3.42 10.41 -12.11
C LEU A 56 -3.89 10.70 -13.53
N GLU A 57 -4.68 9.80 -14.14
CA GLU A 57 -5.28 10.06 -15.45
C GLU A 57 -6.30 11.21 -15.40
N ASP A 58 -7.11 11.29 -14.35
CA ASP A 58 -8.05 12.39 -14.15
C ASP A 58 -7.31 13.73 -13.89
N TYR A 59 -6.21 13.70 -13.16
CA TYR A 59 -5.30 14.84 -12.97
C TYR A 59 -4.75 15.31 -14.32
N ARG A 60 -4.23 14.40 -15.14
CA ARG A 60 -3.72 14.69 -16.48
C ARG A 60 -4.78 15.30 -17.40
N ARG A 61 -6.02 14.83 -17.33
CA ARG A 61 -7.14 15.39 -18.13
C ARG A 61 -7.39 16.86 -17.81
N LEU A 62 -7.21 17.28 -16.56
CA LEU A 62 -7.43 18.66 -16.13
C LEU A 62 -6.21 19.54 -16.40
N TYR A 63 -5.00 19.05 -16.11
CA TYR A 63 -3.76 19.82 -16.15
C TYR A 63 -2.89 19.55 -17.38
N SER A 64 -3.32 18.66 -18.28
CA SER A 64 -2.60 18.25 -19.50
C SER A 64 -1.26 17.56 -19.26
N ASP A 65 -0.94 17.25 -18.01
CA ASP A 65 0.27 16.52 -17.61
C ASP A 65 0.09 15.83 -16.27
N TYR A 66 0.97 14.89 -15.94
CA TYR A 66 1.03 14.27 -14.62
C TYR A 66 1.76 15.19 -13.62
N PRO A 67 1.61 14.96 -12.30
CA PRO A 67 2.35 15.70 -11.30
C PRO A 67 3.85 15.63 -11.57
N GLN A 68 4.46 16.78 -11.86
CA GLN A 68 5.89 16.87 -12.11
C GLN A 68 6.62 16.96 -10.77
N LEU A 69 7.63 16.13 -10.62
CA LEU A 69 8.54 16.16 -9.48
C LEU A 69 9.84 16.81 -9.96
N THR A 70 10.33 17.81 -9.24
CA THR A 70 11.63 18.39 -9.57
C THR A 70 12.76 17.46 -9.13
N ILE A 71 13.83 17.48 -9.91
CA ILE A 71 15.08 16.73 -9.64
C ILE A 71 15.72 17.16 -8.30
N GLU A 72 15.40 18.35 -7.80
CA GLU A 72 15.83 18.85 -6.49
C GLU A 72 15.13 18.16 -5.30
N ASP A 73 13.98 17.54 -5.53
CA ASP A 73 13.27 16.73 -4.55
C ASP A 73 13.88 15.31 -4.43
N THR A 74 15.19 15.18 -4.58
CA THR A 74 15.93 13.91 -4.63
C THR A 74 16.03 13.15 -3.29
N LYS A 75 15.43 13.65 -2.24
CA LYS A 75 15.17 12.86 -1.04
C LYS A 75 13.92 12.02 -1.32
N ASP A 76 14.07 10.72 -1.37
CA ASP A 76 13.05 9.75 -1.82
C ASP A 76 11.67 9.96 -1.17
N ALA A 77 11.61 10.32 0.10
CA ALA A 77 10.37 10.63 0.81
C ALA A 77 9.63 11.89 0.32
N GLN A 78 10.23 12.76 -0.46
CA GLN A 78 9.58 14.01 -0.89
C GLN A 78 8.73 13.83 -2.14
N LYS A 79 9.04 12.85 -2.98
CA LYS A 79 8.29 12.55 -4.22
C LYS A 79 6.89 12.04 -3.90
N GLU A 80 6.80 11.10 -2.97
CA GLU A 80 5.56 10.48 -2.53
C GLU A 80 4.65 11.50 -1.82
N VAL A 81 5.24 12.42 -1.03
CA VAL A 81 4.53 13.55 -0.42
C VAL A 81 3.94 14.49 -1.48
N GLN A 82 4.72 14.78 -2.52
CA GLN A 82 4.27 15.65 -3.60
C GLN A 82 3.17 14.99 -4.43
N LEU A 83 3.26 13.68 -4.68
CA LEU A 83 2.20 12.90 -5.32
C LEU A 83 0.89 13.05 -4.55
N LEU A 84 0.89 12.77 -3.25
CA LEU A 84 -0.32 12.86 -2.43
C LEU A 84 -0.90 14.28 -2.47
N LYS A 85 -0.07 15.32 -2.26
CA LYS A 85 -0.50 16.73 -2.32
C LYS A 85 -1.15 17.08 -3.67
N ALA A 86 -0.62 16.57 -4.78
CA ALA A 86 -1.21 16.79 -6.10
C ALA A 86 -2.58 16.13 -6.23
N LEU A 87 -2.72 14.89 -5.78
CA LEU A 87 -3.96 14.12 -5.89
C LEU A 87 -5.08 14.60 -4.96
N ILE A 88 -4.74 15.17 -3.81
CA ILE A 88 -5.74 15.77 -2.89
C ILE A 88 -6.00 17.26 -3.17
N GLY A 89 -5.42 17.81 -4.25
CA GLY A 89 -5.70 19.17 -4.71
C GLY A 89 -4.96 20.28 -3.96
N LEU A 90 -3.90 19.96 -3.25
CA LEU A 90 -3.05 20.94 -2.56
C LEU A 90 -1.88 21.43 -3.40
N ARG A 91 -1.63 20.81 -4.56
CA ARG A 91 -0.53 21.15 -5.45
C ARG A 91 -0.96 21.09 -6.92
N GLY A 92 -0.49 22.09 -7.70
CA GLY A 92 -0.65 22.13 -9.15
C GLY A 92 0.41 21.34 -9.92
N PRO A 93 0.38 21.42 -11.26
CA PRO A 93 1.24 20.62 -12.13
C PRO A 93 2.73 21.01 -12.05
N THR A 94 3.03 22.24 -11.68
CA THR A 94 4.39 22.74 -11.50
C THR A 94 4.72 22.93 -10.02
N ASN A 95 5.99 22.86 -9.67
CA ASN A 95 6.46 22.83 -8.28
C ASN A 95 6.02 24.01 -7.41
N ASP A 96 5.75 25.17 -8.00
CA ASP A 96 5.56 26.44 -7.29
C ASP A 96 4.11 26.72 -6.88
N SER A 97 3.16 25.88 -7.25
CA SER A 97 1.75 26.19 -7.06
C SER A 97 1.12 25.44 -5.90
N VAL A 98 1.13 26.07 -4.72
CA VAL A 98 0.15 25.74 -3.69
C VAL A 98 -1.20 26.24 -4.19
N ILE A 99 -2.07 25.32 -4.63
CA ILE A 99 -3.42 25.64 -5.07
C ILE A 99 -4.44 24.91 -4.17
N LYS A 100 -5.58 25.53 -3.96
CA LYS A 100 -6.80 24.80 -3.58
C LYS A 100 -7.46 24.34 -4.88
N GLY A 101 -7.04 23.18 -5.36
CA GLY A 101 -7.52 22.59 -6.60
C GLY A 101 -8.60 21.56 -6.39
N LYS A 102 -8.93 20.88 -7.47
CA LYS A 102 -9.84 19.74 -7.43
C LYS A 102 -9.15 18.55 -6.77
N THR A 103 -9.81 17.87 -5.84
CA THR A 103 -9.39 16.57 -5.30
C THR A 103 -9.68 15.48 -6.33
N PHE A 104 -8.70 14.65 -6.63
CA PHE A 104 -8.77 13.53 -7.56
C PHE A 104 -8.80 12.19 -6.84
N LEU A 105 -8.26 12.12 -5.62
CA LEU A 105 -8.18 10.93 -4.80
C LEU A 105 -8.94 11.12 -3.49
N ASP A 106 -9.90 10.22 -3.23
CA ASP A 106 -10.50 10.08 -1.91
C ASP A 106 -9.59 9.21 -1.05
N THR A 107 -9.02 9.80 -0.01
CA THR A 107 -8.06 9.12 0.89
C THR A 107 -8.71 8.26 1.96
N ALA A 108 -10.04 8.25 2.08
CA ALA A 108 -10.74 7.50 3.13
C ALA A 108 -10.49 5.97 3.10
N ASN A 109 -10.14 5.44 1.92
CA ASN A 109 -9.86 4.01 1.73
C ASN A 109 -8.36 3.70 1.63
N PHE A 110 -7.50 4.65 1.97
CA PHE A 110 -6.05 4.50 1.93
C PHE A 110 -5.44 4.66 3.31
N SER A 111 -4.35 3.96 3.55
CA SER A 111 -3.47 4.26 4.67
C SER A 111 -2.63 5.48 4.31
N VAL A 112 -2.74 6.54 5.13
CA VAL A 112 -1.96 7.77 4.98
C VAL A 112 -1.17 7.99 6.25
N ALA A 113 0.15 8.07 6.14
CA ALA A 113 1.04 8.22 7.28
C ALA A 113 2.30 9.00 6.87
N THR A 114 3.21 9.24 7.79
CA THR A 114 4.56 9.69 7.46
C THR A 114 5.48 8.50 7.23
N VAL A 115 6.51 8.67 6.42
CA VAL A 115 7.51 7.61 6.16
C VAL A 115 8.21 7.13 7.45
N ASN A 116 8.36 8.04 8.43
CA ASN A 116 9.04 7.73 9.69
C ASN A 116 8.12 7.07 10.74
N ALA A 117 6.81 7.08 10.53
CA ALA A 117 5.81 6.50 11.43
C ALA A 117 4.63 5.94 10.61
N PRO A 118 4.85 4.90 9.81
CA PRO A 118 3.84 4.37 8.88
C PRO A 118 2.64 3.73 9.58
N GLU A 119 2.81 3.32 10.83
CA GLU A 119 1.75 2.75 11.67
C GLU A 119 0.78 3.81 12.23
N ILE A 120 1.14 5.11 12.17
CA ILE A 120 0.31 6.20 12.69
C ILE A 120 -0.44 6.86 11.53
N GLN A 121 -1.73 6.57 11.43
CA GLN A 121 -2.59 7.21 10.43
C GLN A 121 -2.75 8.71 10.71
N ILE A 122 -2.60 9.51 9.68
CA ILE A 122 -2.70 10.98 9.77
C ILE A 122 -3.72 11.51 8.77
N ASP A 123 -4.33 12.66 9.09
CA ASP A 123 -5.15 13.39 8.12
C ASP A 123 -4.24 14.11 7.11
N PRO A 124 -4.30 13.78 5.81
CA PRO A 124 -3.46 14.41 4.80
C PRO A 124 -3.74 15.90 4.60
N TYR A 125 -4.88 16.40 5.09
CA TYR A 125 -5.26 17.82 5.03
C TYR A 125 -4.82 18.62 6.26
N ASP A 126 -4.31 17.96 7.29
CA ASP A 126 -3.76 18.65 8.44
C ASP A 126 -2.49 19.42 8.05
N ALA A 127 -2.44 20.70 8.39
CA ALA A 127 -1.26 21.54 8.14
C ALA A 127 0.00 21.02 8.84
N ALA A 128 -0.14 20.26 9.93
CA ALA A 128 0.95 19.58 10.62
C ALA A 128 1.42 18.31 9.91
N ALA A 129 0.66 17.77 8.96
CA ALA A 129 0.97 16.56 8.21
C ALA A 129 2.00 16.81 7.09
N ASN A 130 3.03 17.61 7.36
CA ASN A 130 4.16 17.75 6.45
C ASN A 130 4.89 16.41 6.33
N GLY A 131 4.81 15.80 5.13
CA GLY A 131 5.42 14.49 4.92
C GLY A 131 4.41 13.33 4.83
N ALA A 132 3.11 13.62 4.73
CA ALA A 132 2.08 12.61 4.46
C ALA A 132 2.30 11.92 3.12
N VAL A 133 2.24 10.59 3.12
CA VAL A 133 2.37 9.73 1.95
C VAL A 133 1.29 8.65 1.98
N LEU A 134 0.98 8.08 0.82
CA LEU A 134 0.17 6.86 0.73
C LEU A 134 1.02 5.66 1.14
N ILE A 135 0.49 4.83 2.02
CA ILE A 135 1.17 3.65 2.57
C ILE A 135 0.52 2.39 2.02
N ASP A 136 1.35 1.46 1.60
CA ASP A 136 0.95 0.15 1.10
C ASP A 136 0.58 -0.83 2.25
N PRO A 137 0.05 -2.03 1.96
CA PRO A 137 -0.31 -3.01 2.97
C PRO A 137 0.86 -3.59 3.80
N TRP A 138 2.09 -3.25 3.50
CA TRP A 138 3.30 -3.63 4.24
C TRP A 138 3.95 -2.45 4.97
N ASP A 139 3.18 -1.36 5.19
CA ASP A 139 3.60 -0.15 5.90
C ASP A 139 4.75 0.62 5.20
N ARG A 140 4.75 0.63 3.86
CA ARG A 140 5.74 1.34 3.05
C ARG A 140 5.08 2.33 2.10
N PRO A 141 5.76 3.42 1.71
CA PRO A 141 5.20 4.37 0.76
C PRO A 141 5.08 3.74 -0.64
N TYR A 142 4.02 4.11 -1.37
CA TYR A 142 3.95 3.88 -2.80
C TYR A 142 4.95 4.76 -3.53
N HIS A 143 5.75 4.19 -4.42
CA HIS A 143 6.77 4.91 -5.18
C HIS A 143 6.18 5.52 -6.45
N TYR A 144 6.53 6.78 -6.71
CA TYR A 144 6.10 7.50 -7.89
C TYR A 144 7.29 8.19 -8.57
N TYR A 145 7.41 7.99 -9.88
CA TYR A 145 8.42 8.63 -10.72
C TYR A 145 7.74 9.22 -11.95
N TYR A 146 7.97 10.52 -12.18
CA TYR A 146 7.54 11.19 -13.39
C TYR A 146 8.67 11.18 -14.43
N PHE A 147 8.32 10.90 -15.67
CA PHE A 147 9.28 10.89 -16.78
C PHE A 147 8.81 11.78 -17.93
N ASN A 148 9.74 12.56 -18.47
CA ASN A 148 9.54 13.38 -19.67
C ASN A 148 10.71 13.10 -20.63
N GLU A 149 10.65 11.97 -21.33
CA GLU A 149 11.70 11.52 -22.24
C GLU A 149 11.24 11.64 -23.70
N ALA A 150 12.01 12.33 -24.53
CA ALA A 150 11.81 12.39 -25.98
C ALA A 150 10.35 12.66 -26.41
N ASN A 151 9.68 13.63 -25.79
CA ASN A 151 8.26 13.98 -25.98
C ASN A 151 7.24 12.91 -25.50
N ARG A 152 7.66 11.93 -24.75
CA ARG A 152 6.77 11.00 -24.06
C ARG A 152 6.71 11.35 -22.57
N ARG A 153 5.54 11.82 -22.15
CA ARG A 153 5.24 12.07 -20.74
C ARG A 153 4.59 10.84 -20.15
N GLY A 154 5.07 10.42 -19.02
CA GLY A 154 4.55 9.26 -18.35
C GLY A 154 4.99 9.19 -16.89
N TYR A 155 4.49 8.19 -16.19
CA TYR A 155 4.87 7.93 -14.81
C TYR A 155 5.09 6.44 -14.59
N LEU A 156 5.81 6.13 -13.53
CA LEU A 156 5.88 4.82 -12.93
C LEU A 156 5.33 4.92 -11.52
N LEU A 157 4.40 4.04 -11.17
CA LEU A 157 3.78 3.94 -9.87
C LEU A 157 3.80 2.48 -9.43
N TYR A 158 4.37 2.19 -8.26
CA TYR A 158 4.48 0.82 -7.76
C TYR A 158 4.62 0.76 -6.23
N SER A 159 4.42 -0.43 -5.66
CA SER A 159 4.81 -0.82 -4.32
C SER A 159 6.02 -1.74 -4.39
N SER A 160 6.95 -1.64 -3.44
CA SER A 160 8.10 -2.55 -3.31
C SER A 160 7.71 -3.98 -2.90
N GLY A 161 6.42 -4.27 -2.80
CA GLY A 161 5.94 -5.62 -2.51
C GLY A 161 6.22 -6.14 -1.10
N PRO A 162 6.07 -7.45 -0.89
CA PRO A 162 6.22 -8.07 0.43
C PRO A 162 7.61 -7.99 1.04
N ASP A 163 8.68 -8.07 0.26
CA ASP A 163 10.06 -8.05 0.77
C ASP A 163 10.53 -6.62 1.05
N GLY A 164 10.00 -5.62 0.32
CA GLY A 164 10.29 -4.20 0.47
C GLY A 164 11.64 -3.79 -0.07
N GLU A 165 12.26 -4.64 -0.83
CA GLU A 165 13.48 -4.32 -1.55
C GLU A 165 13.12 -3.81 -2.94
N ASP A 166 13.74 -2.72 -3.39
CA ASP A 166 13.58 -2.22 -4.75
C ASP A 166 14.83 -1.48 -5.24
N ILE A 167 15.02 -1.51 -6.55
CA ILE A 167 16.00 -0.66 -7.22
C ILE A 167 15.24 0.42 -7.99
N ALA A 168 15.43 1.66 -7.57
CA ALA A 168 14.80 2.80 -8.19
C ALA A 168 15.07 2.85 -9.71
N PRO A 169 14.05 3.13 -10.55
CA PRO A 169 14.24 3.22 -11.98
C PRO A 169 15.04 4.46 -12.34
N THR A 170 15.94 4.32 -13.31
CA THR A 170 16.71 5.44 -13.88
C THR A 170 16.02 6.07 -15.08
N GLY A 171 14.90 5.52 -15.56
CA GLY A 171 14.07 6.01 -16.68
C GLY A 171 12.93 5.07 -17.03
N LEU A 172 11.98 5.52 -17.88
CA LEU A 172 10.80 4.72 -18.29
C LEU A 172 11.14 3.37 -18.94
N LYS A 173 12.32 3.26 -19.54
CA LYS A 173 12.79 2.05 -20.24
C LYS A 173 13.78 1.22 -19.43
N GLN A 174 14.20 1.71 -18.28
CA GLN A 174 15.25 1.10 -17.47
C GLN A 174 14.69 0.55 -16.15
N LEU A 175 13.50 -0.03 -16.23
CA LEU A 175 12.97 -0.88 -15.18
C LEU A 175 13.80 -2.15 -15.16
N ASN A 176 14.63 -2.29 -14.15
CA ASN A 176 15.40 -3.54 -13.98
C ASN A 176 14.51 -4.59 -13.32
N GLU A 177 13.48 -5.06 -14.07
CA GLU A 177 12.50 -6.06 -13.59
C GLU A 177 13.12 -7.44 -13.37
N THR A 178 14.28 -7.67 -13.95
CA THR A 178 15.00 -8.94 -13.82
C THR A 178 15.91 -8.97 -12.61
N SER A 179 16.05 -7.84 -11.90
CA SER A 179 16.78 -7.85 -10.66
C SER A 179 15.98 -8.56 -9.56
N PRO A 180 16.63 -9.36 -8.71
CA PRO A 180 15.95 -10.06 -7.62
C PRO A 180 15.09 -9.12 -6.75
N GLU A 181 15.56 -7.91 -6.47
CA GLU A 181 14.95 -6.90 -5.62
C GLU A 181 13.63 -6.35 -6.20
N ASN A 182 13.44 -6.46 -7.53
CA ASN A 182 12.24 -5.93 -8.20
C ASN A 182 11.24 -7.02 -8.61
N THR A 183 11.50 -8.28 -8.23
CA THR A 183 10.73 -9.45 -8.74
C THR A 183 9.31 -9.48 -8.18
N ASP A 184 9.10 -9.04 -6.95
CA ASP A 184 7.80 -9.02 -6.27
C ASP A 184 7.16 -7.63 -6.20
N ASN A 185 7.78 -6.62 -6.83
CA ASN A 185 7.22 -5.29 -6.99
C ASN A 185 5.87 -5.34 -7.71
N ILE A 186 4.92 -4.54 -7.24
CA ILE A 186 3.56 -4.46 -7.78
C ILE A 186 3.40 -3.14 -8.51
N TYR A 187 3.29 -3.19 -9.83
CA TYR A 187 3.17 -2.02 -10.70
C TYR A 187 1.71 -1.68 -11.03
N ALA A 188 1.38 -0.38 -11.10
CA ALA A 188 0.03 0.09 -11.43
C ALA A 188 -0.36 -0.16 -12.90
N ASN A 189 0.59 -0.09 -13.83
CA ASN A 189 0.34 -0.01 -15.27
C ASN A 189 0.71 -1.31 -16.02
N ARG A 190 0.63 -2.46 -15.35
CA ARG A 190 0.99 -3.76 -15.95
C ARG A 190 0.01 -4.87 -15.59
#